data_78cbce3b3e5a6c09d3b997dc8f78f175
#
_entry.id   78cbce3b3e5a6c09d3b997dc8f78f175
#
_cell.length_a   1.000
_cell.length_b   1.000
_cell.length_c   1.000
_cell.angle_alpha   90.00
_cell.angle_beta   90.00
_cell.angle_gamma   90.00
#
_symmetry.space_group_name_H-M   'P 1'
#
loop_
_entity.id
_entity.type
_entity.pdbx_description
1 polymer ?
#
loop_
_entity_poly.entity_id
_entity_poly.type
_entity_poly.pdbx_seq_one_letter_code
_entity_poly.pdbx_strand_id
1 'polypeptide(L)'
;LGPVWSRSNIFGHGVPFRFPSTGDTGDGLTAVGKNLIRFCNDRRLLIDLSHLNENGFWDAATLSKAPLVATHSNAHAICASSRNLSDDQLKAVRDSGGMVGLNFASGFLREDGRWSTDTPLEIMVRHLDHMLKVAGENCVALGSDFDGARIPDGIKDATGLPNLIEALRERQY
;
A
#
# COMPACT_ATOMS: atom_id res chain seq x y z
N LEU A 1 -4.45 -6.25 -11.58
CA LEU A 1 -3.17 -6.79 -12.02
C LEU A 1 -2.02 -6.04 -11.34
N GLY A 2 -1.17 -6.73 -10.55
CA GLY A 2 0.11 -6.19 -10.06
C GLY A 2 1.20 -6.47 -11.10
N PRO A 3 1.84 -5.44 -11.69
CA PRO A 3 2.86 -5.64 -12.72
C PRO A 3 4.13 -6.31 -12.19
N VAL A 4 4.44 -6.01 -10.94
CA VAL A 4 5.68 -6.43 -10.26
C VAL A 4 5.32 -6.81 -8.82
N TRP A 5 5.95 -7.85 -8.30
CA TRP A 5 6.00 -8.10 -6.87
C TRP A 5 7.27 -7.45 -6.27
N SER A 6 7.65 -7.74 -5.03
CA SER A 6 8.84 -7.15 -4.39
C SER A 6 10.19 -7.67 -4.93
N ARG A 7 10.23 -7.99 -6.21
CA ARG A 7 11.41 -8.40 -6.98
C ARG A 7 11.30 -7.87 -8.40
N SER A 8 12.45 -7.51 -8.99
CA SER A 8 12.50 -7.10 -10.39
C SER A 8 12.07 -8.23 -11.32
N ASN A 9 11.33 -7.87 -12.37
CA ASN A 9 10.94 -8.77 -13.45
C ASN A 9 11.04 -8.03 -14.80
N ILE A 10 10.53 -8.62 -15.89
CA ILE A 10 10.57 -8.01 -17.22
C ILE A 10 9.80 -6.68 -17.30
N PHE A 11 8.86 -6.41 -16.40
CA PHE A 11 8.02 -5.21 -16.43
C PHE A 11 8.58 -4.05 -15.60
N GLY A 12 9.42 -4.32 -14.59
CA GLY A 12 9.96 -3.25 -13.76
C GLY A 12 10.63 -3.72 -12.47
N HIS A 13 10.84 -2.77 -11.60
CA HIS A 13 11.47 -2.97 -10.31
C HIS A 13 10.43 -2.99 -9.19
N GLY A 14 10.40 -4.09 -8.42
CA GLY A 14 9.64 -4.19 -7.18
C GLY A 14 10.41 -3.61 -6.00
N VAL A 15 9.69 -3.17 -4.98
CA VAL A 15 10.28 -2.66 -3.76
C VAL A 15 10.69 -3.80 -2.82
N PRO A 16 11.98 -3.98 -2.47
CA PRO A 16 12.38 -4.97 -1.49
C PRO A 16 11.90 -4.56 -0.09
N PHE A 17 11.71 -5.54 0.80
CA PHE A 17 11.30 -5.27 2.18
C PHE A 17 12.49 -4.76 3.00
N ARG A 18 12.70 -3.45 3.01
CA ARG A 18 13.78 -2.77 3.76
C ARG A 18 13.18 -1.87 4.84
N PHE A 19 13.86 -1.83 5.98
CA PHE A 19 13.52 -0.97 7.10
C PHE A 19 14.78 -0.55 7.89
N PRO A 20 14.97 0.74 8.26
CA PRO A 20 14.27 1.88 7.67
C PRO A 20 14.72 2.14 6.24
N SER A 21 13.81 2.51 5.36
CA SER A 21 14.11 2.81 3.95
C SER A 21 12.93 3.48 3.26
N THR A 22 13.20 4.15 2.14
CA THR A 22 12.17 4.67 1.23
C THR A 22 11.83 3.67 0.13
N GLY A 23 10.80 3.97 -0.66
CA GLY A 23 10.46 3.23 -1.87
C GLY A 23 11.40 3.47 -3.06
N ASP A 24 12.32 4.45 -2.96
CA ASP A 24 13.33 4.71 -4.00
C ASP A 24 14.43 3.62 -3.94
N THR A 25 14.20 2.54 -4.68
CA THR A 25 15.05 1.33 -4.64
C THR A 25 15.56 0.92 -6.02
N GLY A 26 15.63 1.83 -6.97
CA GLY A 26 16.16 1.61 -8.32
C GLY A 26 15.25 2.15 -9.42
N ASP A 27 15.52 1.74 -10.65
CA ASP A 27 14.75 2.16 -11.82
C ASP A 27 13.27 1.77 -11.69
N GLY A 28 12.38 2.45 -12.42
CA GLY A 28 10.95 2.19 -12.41
C GLY A 28 10.52 1.07 -13.37
N LEU A 29 9.48 1.33 -14.14
CA LEU A 29 8.99 0.40 -15.16
C LEU A 29 9.93 0.34 -16.37
N THR A 30 10.15 -0.86 -16.90
CA THR A 30 10.82 -1.04 -18.18
C THR A 30 9.93 -0.55 -19.34
N ALA A 31 10.48 -0.48 -20.55
CA ALA A 31 9.66 -0.18 -21.73
C ALA A 31 8.50 -1.17 -21.91
N VAL A 32 8.73 -2.45 -21.59
CA VAL A 32 7.68 -3.49 -21.62
C VAL A 32 6.64 -3.26 -20.54
N GLY A 33 7.07 -2.84 -19.32
CA GLY A 33 6.17 -2.47 -18.24
C GLY A 33 5.30 -1.26 -18.57
N LYS A 34 5.89 -0.21 -19.16
CA LYS A 34 5.14 0.96 -19.65
C LYS A 34 4.10 0.60 -20.71
N ASN A 35 4.42 -0.34 -21.59
CA ASN A 35 3.47 -0.86 -22.56
C ASN A 35 2.36 -1.69 -21.89
N LEU A 36 2.68 -2.46 -20.85
CA LEU A 36 1.68 -3.19 -20.07
C LEU A 36 0.68 -2.24 -19.41
N ILE A 37 1.14 -1.11 -18.83
CA ILE A 37 0.24 -0.10 -18.24
C ILE A 37 -0.73 0.43 -19.31
N ARG A 38 -0.24 0.79 -20.51
CA ARG A 38 -1.10 1.27 -21.60
C ARG A 38 -2.11 0.21 -22.04
N PHE A 39 -1.67 -1.04 -22.20
CA PHE A 39 -2.55 -2.16 -22.54
C PHE A 39 -3.65 -2.37 -21.50
N CYS A 40 -3.30 -2.29 -20.20
CA CYS A 40 -4.28 -2.40 -19.10
C CYS A 40 -5.32 -1.27 -19.17
N ASN A 41 -4.89 -0.03 -19.41
CA ASN A 41 -5.79 1.11 -19.60
C ASN A 41 -6.78 0.86 -20.75
N ASP A 42 -6.29 0.43 -21.91
CA ASP A 42 -7.13 0.18 -23.10
C ASP A 42 -8.14 -0.95 -22.88
N ARG A 43 -7.81 -1.90 -22.00
CA ARG A 43 -8.67 -3.04 -21.65
C ARG A 43 -9.47 -2.86 -20.37
N ARG A 44 -9.37 -1.68 -19.71
CA ARG A 44 -10.02 -1.38 -18.44
C ARG A 44 -9.67 -2.40 -17.35
N LEU A 45 -8.41 -2.85 -17.33
CA LEU A 45 -7.87 -3.72 -16.29
C LEU A 45 -7.30 -2.86 -15.18
N LEU A 46 -7.77 -3.05 -13.94
CA LEU A 46 -7.22 -2.39 -12.77
C LEU A 46 -5.75 -2.76 -12.61
N ILE A 47 -4.91 -1.74 -12.36
CA ILE A 47 -3.49 -1.88 -12.06
C ILE A 47 -3.30 -1.69 -10.58
N ASP A 48 -2.71 -2.67 -9.91
CA ASP A 48 -2.33 -2.60 -8.51
C ASP A 48 -0.88 -2.11 -8.39
N LEU A 49 -0.70 -0.96 -7.74
CA LEU A 49 0.59 -0.31 -7.55
C LEU A 49 1.34 -0.82 -6.31
N SER A 50 0.68 -1.65 -5.49
CA SER A 50 1.34 -2.31 -4.37
C SER A 50 2.56 -3.11 -4.88
N HIS A 51 3.65 -3.09 -4.13
CA HIS A 51 4.94 -3.68 -4.48
C HIS A 51 5.77 -2.98 -5.57
N LEU A 52 5.24 -2.03 -6.34
CA LEU A 52 6.10 -1.20 -7.18
C LEU A 52 7.05 -0.36 -6.29
N ASN A 53 8.28 -0.16 -6.75
CA ASN A 53 9.15 0.82 -6.14
C ASN A 53 8.67 2.26 -6.46
N GLU A 54 9.26 3.25 -5.85
CA GLU A 54 8.79 4.64 -5.98
C GLU A 54 8.81 5.12 -7.43
N ASN A 55 9.90 4.86 -8.17
CA ASN A 55 10.00 5.23 -9.58
C ASN A 55 8.96 4.48 -10.45
N GLY A 56 8.70 3.22 -10.17
CA GLY A 56 7.64 2.43 -10.83
C GLY A 56 6.23 2.95 -10.55
N PHE A 57 5.99 3.40 -9.32
CA PHE A 57 4.74 4.07 -8.97
C PHE A 57 4.52 5.33 -9.81
N TRP A 58 5.53 6.22 -9.89
CA TRP A 58 5.42 7.46 -10.64
C TRP A 58 5.34 7.24 -12.16
N ASP A 59 6.06 6.24 -12.68
CA ASP A 59 5.90 5.82 -14.08
C ASP A 59 4.46 5.39 -14.39
N ALA A 60 3.87 4.56 -13.51
CA ALA A 60 2.49 4.12 -13.66
C ALA A 60 1.49 5.28 -13.50
N ALA A 61 1.70 6.17 -12.52
CA ALA A 61 0.87 7.34 -12.29
C ALA A 61 0.84 8.28 -13.51
N THR A 62 2.00 8.48 -14.16
CA THR A 62 2.11 9.31 -15.37
C THR A 62 1.39 8.70 -16.57
N LEU A 63 1.37 7.38 -16.69
CA LEU A 63 0.81 6.67 -17.84
C LEU A 63 -0.65 6.26 -17.64
N SER A 64 -1.12 6.16 -16.41
CA SER A 64 -2.48 5.70 -16.11
C SER A 64 -3.51 6.74 -16.56
N LYS A 65 -4.58 6.25 -17.18
CA LYS A 65 -5.79 7.00 -17.52
C LYS A 65 -6.96 6.64 -16.59
N ALA A 66 -6.70 5.81 -15.60
CA ALA A 66 -7.65 5.32 -14.62
C ALA A 66 -7.18 5.68 -13.20
N PRO A 67 -8.07 5.66 -12.21
CA PRO A 67 -7.70 5.86 -10.81
C PRO A 67 -6.53 4.99 -10.37
N LEU A 68 -5.62 5.56 -9.58
CA LEU A 68 -4.48 4.83 -9.03
C LEU A 68 -4.93 3.97 -7.84
N VAL A 69 -4.56 2.71 -7.84
CA VAL A 69 -4.95 1.79 -6.77
C VAL A 69 -3.72 1.10 -6.20
N ALA A 70 -3.56 1.19 -4.89
CA ALA A 70 -2.63 0.36 -4.12
C ALA A 70 -3.48 -0.52 -3.18
N THR A 71 -3.68 -1.78 -3.56
CA THR A 71 -4.64 -2.65 -2.86
C THR A 71 -4.26 -2.91 -1.41
N HIS A 72 -2.96 -2.87 -1.07
CA HIS A 72 -2.43 -3.16 0.26
C HIS A 72 -1.10 -2.42 0.53
N SER A 73 -1.20 -1.18 1.03
CA SER A 73 -0.03 -0.34 1.36
C SER A 73 -0.36 0.56 2.55
N ASN A 74 0.66 0.94 3.33
CA ASN A 74 0.50 1.75 4.53
C ASN A 74 1.18 3.12 4.39
N ALA A 75 1.12 3.94 5.44
CA ALA A 75 1.74 5.26 5.48
C ALA A 75 3.22 5.16 5.89
N HIS A 76 4.13 5.61 5.03
CA HIS A 76 5.57 5.68 5.32
C HIS A 76 5.87 6.60 6.51
N ALA A 77 5.08 7.66 6.70
CA ALA A 77 5.23 8.60 7.81
C ALA A 77 5.07 7.94 9.19
N ILE A 78 4.36 6.81 9.29
CA ILE A 78 4.18 6.05 10.53
C ILE A 78 5.21 4.93 10.66
N CYS A 79 5.43 4.18 9.59
CA CYS A 79 6.41 3.11 9.54
C CYS A 79 7.30 3.31 8.30
N ALA A 80 8.57 3.63 8.52
CA ALA A 80 9.55 3.92 7.48
C ALA A 80 9.99 2.65 6.72
N SER A 81 9.04 1.82 6.32
CA SER A 81 9.26 0.67 5.45
C SER A 81 9.24 1.12 3.99
N SER A 82 10.18 0.61 3.20
CA SER A 82 10.20 0.85 1.74
C SER A 82 8.90 0.43 1.03
N ARG A 83 8.11 -0.43 1.66
CA ARG A 83 6.85 -0.96 1.15
C ARG A 83 5.67 0.01 1.32
N ASN A 84 5.84 1.02 2.17
CA ASN A 84 4.80 1.99 2.51
C ASN A 84 4.85 3.21 1.57
N LEU A 85 3.70 3.82 1.33
CA LEU A 85 3.56 4.98 0.46
C LEU A 85 3.94 6.27 1.20
N SER A 86 4.65 7.15 0.51
CA SER A 86 4.89 8.52 0.97
C SER A 86 3.60 9.34 0.92
N ASP A 87 3.58 10.48 1.63
CA ASP A 87 2.44 11.40 1.59
C ASP A 87 2.15 11.92 0.17
N ASP A 88 3.19 12.10 -0.65
CA ASP A 88 3.00 12.55 -2.03
C ASP A 88 2.38 11.46 -2.91
N GLN A 89 2.72 10.18 -2.68
CA GLN A 89 2.05 9.05 -3.34
C GLN A 89 0.60 8.92 -2.88
N LEU A 90 0.30 9.11 -1.58
CA LEU A 90 -1.07 9.12 -1.05
C LEU A 90 -1.91 10.26 -1.67
N LYS A 91 -1.32 11.46 -1.82
CA LYS A 91 -1.97 12.58 -2.53
C LYS A 91 -2.24 12.25 -4.00
N ALA A 92 -1.28 11.63 -4.69
CA ALA A 92 -1.46 11.22 -6.08
C ALA A 92 -2.60 10.20 -6.24
N VAL A 93 -2.74 9.25 -5.31
CA VAL A 93 -3.90 8.33 -5.26
C VAL A 93 -5.19 9.14 -5.12
N ARG A 94 -5.27 10.06 -4.15
CA ARG A 94 -6.44 10.95 -3.97
C ARG A 94 -6.78 11.73 -5.24
N ASP A 95 -5.79 12.42 -5.81
CA ASP A 95 -5.99 13.34 -6.93
C ASP A 95 -6.42 12.60 -8.21
N SER A 96 -6.14 11.30 -8.30
CA SER A 96 -6.63 10.42 -9.35
C SER A 96 -8.05 9.87 -9.11
N GLY A 97 -8.65 10.13 -7.94
CA GLY A 97 -9.88 9.47 -7.50
C GLY A 97 -9.69 7.98 -7.21
N GLY A 98 -8.48 7.61 -6.82
CA GLY A 98 -8.07 6.22 -6.58
C GLY A 98 -8.29 5.74 -5.15
N MET A 99 -7.61 4.63 -4.79
CA MET A 99 -7.81 3.98 -3.49
C MET A 99 -6.53 3.33 -2.98
N VAL A 100 -6.33 3.39 -1.68
CA VAL A 100 -5.28 2.67 -0.97
C VAL A 100 -5.89 1.79 0.13
N GLY A 101 -5.57 0.51 0.15
CA GLY A 101 -5.98 -0.43 1.18
C GLY A 101 -4.94 -0.56 2.29
N LEU A 102 -5.35 -0.40 3.56
CA LEU A 102 -4.49 -0.64 4.72
C LEU A 102 -4.00 -2.09 4.71
N ASN A 103 -2.69 -2.28 4.63
CA ASN A 103 -2.05 -3.60 4.75
C ASN A 103 -1.91 -3.98 6.23
N PHE A 104 -2.26 -5.21 6.60
CA PHE A 104 -2.22 -5.69 7.99
C PHE A 104 -0.88 -6.33 8.37
N ALA A 105 0.08 -6.43 7.45
CA ALA A 105 1.39 -6.99 7.74
C ALA A 105 2.12 -6.21 8.83
N SER A 106 2.42 -6.85 9.96
CA SER A 106 3.01 -6.21 11.14
C SER A 106 4.30 -5.45 10.86
N GLY A 107 5.17 -5.97 9.97
CA GLY A 107 6.42 -5.32 9.59
C GLY A 107 6.25 -4.04 8.75
N PHE A 108 5.04 -3.77 8.24
CA PHE A 108 4.70 -2.54 7.52
C PHE A 108 3.82 -1.60 8.36
N LEU A 109 3.38 -2.06 9.53
CA LEU A 109 2.63 -1.27 10.50
C LEU A 109 3.52 -0.66 11.57
N ARG A 110 4.40 -1.48 12.16
CA ARG A 110 5.18 -1.10 13.34
C ARG A 110 6.23 -0.05 13.04
N GLU A 111 6.34 0.94 13.92
CA GLU A 111 7.37 1.99 13.84
C GLU A 111 8.81 1.45 13.93
N ASP A 112 8.99 0.27 14.54
CA ASP A 112 10.27 -0.42 14.64
C ASP A 112 10.54 -1.41 13.49
N GLY A 113 9.60 -1.56 12.55
CA GLY A 113 9.69 -2.45 11.39
C GLY A 113 9.73 -3.94 11.71
N ARG A 114 9.46 -4.34 12.96
CA ARG A 114 9.51 -5.74 13.37
C ARG A 114 8.31 -6.53 12.86
N TRP A 115 8.58 -7.76 12.48
CA TRP A 115 7.56 -8.73 12.07
C TRP A 115 7.02 -9.49 13.30
N SER A 116 6.27 -8.81 14.15
CA SER A 116 5.72 -9.37 15.38
C SER A 116 4.21 -9.32 15.40
N THR A 117 3.57 -10.44 15.76
CA THR A 117 2.11 -10.54 15.84
C THR A 117 1.52 -9.86 17.07
N ASP A 118 2.33 -9.53 18.09
CA ASP A 118 1.94 -8.74 19.26
C ASP A 118 1.73 -7.25 18.97
N THR A 119 1.45 -6.91 17.70
CA THR A 119 1.23 -5.55 17.24
C THR A 119 -0.13 -5.04 17.71
N PRO A 120 -0.20 -3.96 18.50
CA PRO A 120 -1.47 -3.38 18.95
C PRO A 120 -2.32 -2.87 17.78
N LEU A 121 -3.64 -3.04 17.85
CA LEU A 121 -4.58 -2.53 16.84
C LEU A 121 -4.52 -1.00 16.70
N GLU A 122 -4.17 -0.31 17.77
CA GLU A 122 -3.94 1.14 17.77
C GLU A 122 -2.95 1.59 16.70
N ILE A 123 -1.95 0.77 16.35
CA ILE A 123 -1.00 1.10 15.28
C ILE A 123 -1.72 1.09 13.92
N MET A 124 -2.65 0.16 13.70
CA MET A 124 -3.47 0.12 12.48
C MET A 124 -4.36 1.36 12.39
N VAL A 125 -4.99 1.74 13.50
CA VAL A 125 -5.81 2.95 13.58
C VAL A 125 -4.97 4.20 13.27
N ARG A 126 -3.75 4.31 13.79
CA ARG A 126 -2.85 5.44 13.47
C ARG A 126 -2.50 5.53 11.99
N HIS A 127 -2.30 4.40 11.32
CA HIS A 127 -2.12 4.40 9.86
C HIS A 127 -3.36 4.88 9.13
N LEU A 128 -4.55 4.41 9.54
CA LEU A 128 -5.83 4.87 8.98
C LEU A 128 -6.02 6.37 9.19
N ASP A 129 -5.80 6.89 10.41
CA ASP A 129 -5.86 8.31 10.73
C ASP A 129 -5.00 9.15 9.78
N HIS A 130 -3.74 8.72 9.59
CA HIS A 130 -2.81 9.43 8.71
C HIS A 130 -3.25 9.37 7.25
N MET A 131 -3.63 8.17 6.77
CA MET A 131 -4.08 7.97 5.38
C MET A 131 -5.36 8.77 5.09
N LEU A 132 -6.33 8.76 6.02
CA LEU A 132 -7.55 9.55 5.92
C LEU A 132 -7.27 11.06 5.90
N LYS A 133 -6.35 11.52 6.74
CA LYS A 133 -5.92 12.93 6.76
C LYS A 133 -5.27 13.39 5.45
N VAL A 134 -4.47 12.52 4.81
CA VAL A 134 -3.70 12.88 3.60
C VAL A 134 -4.49 12.61 2.32
N ALA A 135 -5.13 11.46 2.21
CA ALA A 135 -5.83 11.01 1.01
C ALA A 135 -7.35 11.27 1.06
N GLY A 136 -7.93 11.43 2.25
CA GLY A 136 -9.38 11.60 2.42
C GLY A 136 -10.15 10.26 2.51
N GLU A 137 -11.35 10.33 3.07
CA GLU A 137 -12.16 9.16 3.40
C GLU A 137 -12.55 8.30 2.17
N ASN A 138 -12.76 8.92 1.03
CA ASN A 138 -13.15 8.22 -0.20
C ASN A 138 -12.00 7.45 -0.87
N CYS A 139 -10.78 7.56 -0.35
CA CYS A 139 -9.59 6.97 -0.94
C CYS A 139 -8.93 5.90 -0.07
N VAL A 140 -9.50 5.59 1.10
CA VAL A 140 -8.94 4.63 2.06
C VAL A 140 -9.85 3.42 2.22
N ALA A 141 -9.27 2.23 2.20
CA ALA A 141 -9.95 0.96 2.36
C ALA A 141 -9.14 -0.02 3.21
N LEU A 142 -9.62 -1.23 3.39
CA LEU A 142 -8.88 -2.33 4.02
C LEU A 142 -8.30 -3.25 2.95
N GLY A 143 -6.99 -3.52 3.03
CA GLY A 143 -6.25 -4.38 2.12
C GLY A 143 -5.45 -5.43 2.87
N SER A 144 -6.11 -6.32 3.55
CA SER A 144 -5.64 -7.17 4.65
C SER A 144 -4.30 -7.89 4.44
N ASP A 145 -4.01 -8.38 3.24
CA ASP A 145 -2.86 -9.24 2.97
C ASP A 145 -2.90 -10.55 3.81
N PHE A 146 -4.10 -11.06 4.13
CA PHE A 146 -4.28 -12.36 4.79
C PHE A 146 -3.58 -13.46 3.98
N ASP A 147 -3.06 -14.46 4.66
CA ASP A 147 -2.27 -15.58 4.13
C ASP A 147 -0.91 -15.18 3.52
N GLY A 148 -0.68 -13.87 3.21
CA GLY A 148 0.57 -13.37 2.66
C GLY A 148 1.56 -12.84 3.70
N ALA A 149 1.12 -12.59 4.94
CA ALA A 149 1.91 -11.86 5.94
C ALA A 149 1.65 -12.29 7.38
N ARG A 150 2.49 -11.81 8.30
CA ARG A 150 2.24 -11.91 9.75
C ARG A 150 1.27 -10.83 10.17
N ILE A 151 0.05 -11.23 10.50
CA ILE A 151 -1.05 -10.36 10.90
C ILE A 151 -1.03 -10.17 12.43
N PRO A 152 -1.39 -8.97 12.96
CA PRO A 152 -1.54 -8.75 14.39
C PRO A 152 -2.49 -9.76 15.05
N ASP A 153 -2.14 -10.25 16.25
CA ASP A 153 -2.94 -11.23 16.99
C ASP A 153 -4.37 -10.74 17.26
N GLY A 154 -4.57 -9.43 17.39
CA GLY A 154 -5.90 -8.84 17.56
C GLY A 154 -6.82 -8.97 16.34
N ILE A 155 -6.25 -9.22 15.14
CA ILE A 155 -6.99 -9.50 13.89
C ILE A 155 -6.91 -10.99 13.56
N LYS A 156 -5.71 -11.55 13.48
CA LYS A 156 -5.42 -12.94 13.15
C LYS A 156 -5.90 -13.34 11.73
N ASP A 157 -7.20 -13.26 11.48
CA ASP A 157 -7.87 -13.60 10.21
C ASP A 157 -9.15 -12.74 10.05
N ALA A 158 -9.97 -13.04 9.06
CA ALA A 158 -11.19 -12.27 8.77
C ALA A 158 -12.18 -12.23 9.94
N THR A 159 -12.15 -13.17 10.86
CA THR A 159 -13.02 -13.19 12.05
C THR A 159 -12.67 -12.11 13.07
N GLY A 160 -11.45 -11.57 13.01
CA GLY A 160 -10.98 -10.48 13.88
C GLY A 160 -11.27 -9.08 13.35
N LEU A 161 -11.83 -8.92 12.15
CA LEU A 161 -12.20 -7.59 11.63
C LEU A 161 -13.12 -6.79 12.54
N PRO A 162 -14.09 -7.40 13.27
CA PRO A 162 -14.88 -6.68 14.27
C PRO A 162 -14.05 -5.97 15.34
N ASN A 163 -12.88 -6.52 15.72
CA ASN A 163 -11.99 -5.91 16.71
C ASN A 163 -11.38 -4.60 16.17
N LEU A 164 -11.04 -4.55 14.88
CA LEU A 164 -10.57 -3.32 14.24
C LEU A 164 -11.70 -2.28 14.16
N ILE A 165 -12.92 -2.72 13.84
CA ILE A 165 -14.10 -1.84 13.80
C ILE A 165 -14.35 -1.23 15.18
N GLU A 166 -14.22 -2.01 16.24
CA GLU A 166 -14.41 -1.49 17.61
C GLU A 166 -13.31 -0.49 17.97
N ALA A 167 -12.05 -0.78 17.65
CA ALA A 167 -10.94 0.16 17.86
C ALA A 167 -11.13 1.48 17.07
N LEU A 168 -11.75 1.44 15.90
CA LEU A 168 -12.12 2.64 15.13
C LEU A 168 -13.26 3.41 15.80
N ARG A 169 -14.30 2.72 16.29
CA ARG A 169 -15.41 3.36 17.03
C ARG A 169 -14.95 4.09 18.29
N GLU A 170 -13.98 3.54 19.02
CA GLU A 170 -13.36 4.21 20.17
C GLU A 170 -12.70 5.54 19.79
N ARG A 171 -12.32 5.70 18.53
CA ARG A 171 -11.77 6.93 17.93
C ARG A 171 -12.82 7.81 17.23
N GLN A 172 -14.11 7.46 17.37
CA GLN A 172 -15.25 8.23 16.84
C GLN A 172 -15.35 8.19 15.30
N TYR A 173 -14.89 7.08 14.68
CA TYR A 173 -15.19 6.75 13.29
C TYR A 173 -16.51 6.02 13.12
#